data_3ec9823ca137b5c39e346baaefd99be4
#
_entry.id   3ec9823ca137b5c39e346baaefd99be4
#
_cell.length_a   1.000
_cell.length_b   1.000
_cell.length_c   1.000
_cell.angle_alpha   90.00
_cell.angle_beta   90.00
_cell.angle_gamma   90.00
#
_symmetry.space_group_name_H-M   'P 1'
#
loop_
_entity.id
_entity.type
_entity.pdbx_description
1 polymer ?
#
loop_
_entity_poly.entity_id
_entity_poly.type
_entity_poly.pdbx_seq_one_letter_code
_entity_poly.pdbx_strand_id
1 'polypeptide(L)'
;HCIAGINITASHNPPEYNGYKVYWEDGAQFTPPHDKGVTEEVMAITDLSTVKTMGAQEAKAKGLYEIIGAAIDDKYIAQVKAQVVNQGAIDRMQDQITIVYTPLHGTGNIPARRVMKELGFTHVYVVPQQELPDGDFPTVSYPNPEAKEAFELGLALAKEKNADLVLATDPDADRLGVYVKDTKSGEYIPLTGNMSGSLLCEYVLSQKQASGKIPADGQVVKSIVTTNLVDAVAKNYGAELIEVLTGFKWIGKQVLKNEQEGKGTYLFGMEESYGCLIGTYARDKDAISATAALCEAAAYYKEKGMTLWDAMVEMYEKYGYYKDEVKSIGLKGIEGLAKIQEIMEYFRAHTPSDFAGHKVLAVRDYKAD
;
A
#
# COMPACT_ATOMS: atom_id res chain seq x y z
N HIS A 1 -11.31 -17.21 -14.04
CA HIS A 1 -12.17 -16.64 -13.00
C HIS A 1 -12.10 -17.58 -11.80
N CYS A 2 -11.52 -17.13 -10.67
CA CYS A 2 -11.41 -17.94 -9.46
C CYS A 2 -12.65 -17.69 -8.58
N ILE A 3 -13.07 -18.72 -7.82
CA ILE A 3 -14.17 -18.60 -6.86
C ILE A 3 -13.67 -18.13 -5.49
N ALA A 4 -12.38 -18.31 -5.21
CA ALA A 4 -11.72 -17.85 -3.99
C ALA A 4 -10.20 -17.76 -4.23
N GLY A 5 -9.51 -17.00 -3.38
CA GLY A 5 -8.06 -16.89 -3.37
C GLY A 5 -7.51 -17.04 -1.95
N ILE A 6 -6.29 -17.55 -1.84
CA ILE A 6 -5.55 -17.61 -0.58
C ILE A 6 -4.15 -17.08 -0.83
N ASN A 7 -3.71 -16.15 0.02
CA ASN A 7 -2.33 -15.68 0.05
C ASN A 7 -1.70 -16.07 1.39
N ILE A 8 -0.64 -16.86 1.35
CA ILE A 8 0.12 -17.29 2.53
C ILE A 8 1.18 -16.24 2.79
N THR A 9 1.00 -15.44 3.82
CA THR A 9 1.90 -14.32 4.13
C THR A 9 1.77 -13.85 5.58
N ALA A 10 2.89 -13.49 6.19
CA ALA A 10 2.93 -12.70 7.42
C ALA A 10 3.15 -11.20 7.12
N SER A 11 3.06 -10.78 5.83
CA SER A 11 3.35 -9.42 5.38
C SER A 11 4.75 -8.98 5.81
N HIS A 12 4.86 -7.89 6.54
CA HIS A 12 6.10 -7.28 7.03
C HIS A 12 6.47 -7.69 8.47
N ASN A 13 5.81 -8.70 9.03
CA ASN A 13 6.13 -9.20 10.38
C ASN A 13 7.46 -9.98 10.40
N PRO A 14 8.09 -10.13 11.57
CA PRO A 14 9.27 -10.98 11.75
C PRO A 14 9.07 -12.43 11.29
N PRO A 15 10.16 -13.18 10.98
CA PRO A 15 10.09 -14.50 10.34
C PRO A 15 9.37 -15.58 11.15
N GLU A 16 9.28 -15.44 12.48
CA GLU A 16 8.54 -16.36 13.35
C GLU A 16 7.01 -16.27 13.19
N TYR A 17 6.50 -15.27 12.52
CA TYR A 17 5.07 -15.10 12.25
C TYR A 17 4.69 -15.77 10.93
N ASN A 18 3.46 -16.26 10.87
CA ASN A 18 2.83 -16.76 9.65
C ASN A 18 1.36 -16.36 9.65
N GLY A 19 0.70 -16.55 8.52
CA GLY A 19 -0.72 -16.26 8.35
C GLY A 19 -1.19 -16.50 6.93
N TYR A 20 -2.46 -16.30 6.72
CA TYR A 20 -3.02 -16.30 5.39
C TYR A 20 -4.17 -15.31 5.26
N LYS A 21 -4.27 -14.72 4.07
CA LYS A 21 -5.36 -13.84 3.67
C LYS A 21 -6.28 -14.61 2.74
N VAL A 22 -7.59 -14.52 2.94
CA VAL A 22 -8.60 -15.20 2.13
C VAL A 22 -9.38 -14.17 1.33
N TYR A 23 -9.56 -14.45 0.05
CA TYR A 23 -10.22 -13.59 -0.93
C TYR A 23 -11.44 -14.28 -1.54
N TRP A 24 -12.46 -13.51 -1.87
CA TRP A 24 -13.69 -14.01 -2.48
C TRP A 24 -13.65 -13.89 -4.01
N GLU A 25 -14.75 -14.26 -4.67
CA GLU A 25 -14.88 -14.25 -6.13
C GLU A 25 -14.75 -12.85 -6.75
N ASP A 26 -14.97 -11.80 -5.97
CA ASP A 26 -14.77 -10.39 -6.38
C ASP A 26 -13.31 -9.95 -6.35
N GLY A 27 -12.41 -10.78 -5.81
CA GLY A 27 -10.99 -10.50 -5.66
C GLY A 27 -10.61 -9.69 -4.41
N ALA A 28 -11.57 -9.34 -3.54
CA ALA A 28 -11.30 -8.67 -2.27
C ALA A 28 -11.15 -9.65 -1.12
N GLN A 29 -10.43 -9.23 -0.06
CA GLN A 29 -10.42 -9.98 1.19
C GLN A 29 -11.84 -10.08 1.77
N PHE A 30 -12.12 -11.20 2.41
CA PHE A 30 -13.40 -11.44 3.05
C PHE A 30 -13.80 -10.35 4.04
N THR A 31 -15.05 -9.94 3.94
CA THR A 31 -15.73 -9.09 4.92
C THR A 31 -16.91 -9.86 5.54
N PRO A 32 -17.50 -9.37 6.65
CA PRO A 32 -18.70 -9.99 7.19
C PRO A 32 -19.81 -10.16 6.12
N PRO A 33 -20.53 -11.30 6.13
CA PRO A 33 -20.49 -12.40 7.11
C PRO A 33 -19.47 -13.52 6.80
N HIS A 34 -18.81 -13.50 5.65
CA HIS A 34 -17.97 -14.61 5.16
C HIS A 34 -16.70 -14.82 5.98
N ASP A 35 -16.05 -13.75 6.46
CA ASP A 35 -14.86 -13.83 7.31
C ASP A 35 -15.14 -14.58 8.62
N LYS A 36 -16.31 -14.35 9.22
CA LYS A 36 -16.75 -15.07 10.43
C LYS A 36 -16.99 -16.55 10.14
N GLY A 37 -17.70 -16.87 9.05
CA GLY A 37 -17.98 -18.25 8.67
C GLY A 37 -16.71 -19.07 8.44
N VAL A 38 -15.73 -18.52 7.70
CA VAL A 38 -14.43 -19.19 7.50
C VAL A 38 -13.68 -19.37 8.83
N THR A 39 -13.68 -18.38 9.69
CA THR A 39 -13.04 -18.48 11.01
C THR A 39 -13.70 -19.57 11.87
N GLU A 40 -15.01 -19.66 11.89
CA GLU A 40 -15.75 -20.68 12.64
C GLU A 40 -15.41 -22.09 12.15
N GLU A 41 -15.34 -22.32 10.81
CA GLU A 41 -14.95 -23.61 10.23
C GLU A 41 -13.49 -23.98 10.57
N VAL A 42 -12.56 -23.02 10.50
CA VAL A 42 -11.16 -23.26 10.89
C VAL A 42 -11.03 -23.62 12.36
N MET A 43 -11.73 -22.90 13.24
CA MET A 43 -11.70 -23.16 14.69
C MET A 43 -12.39 -24.46 15.09
N ALA A 44 -13.30 -25.00 14.27
CA ALA A 44 -13.94 -26.31 14.48
C ALA A 44 -13.00 -27.49 14.23
N ILE A 45 -11.85 -27.26 13.53
CA ILE A 45 -10.85 -28.32 13.29
C ILE A 45 -10.01 -28.51 14.55
N THR A 46 -10.37 -29.51 15.35
CA THR A 46 -9.63 -29.86 16.58
C THR A 46 -8.56 -30.94 16.37
N ASP A 47 -8.66 -31.69 15.26
CA ASP A 47 -7.72 -32.74 14.87
C ASP A 47 -7.22 -32.48 13.43
N LEU A 48 -5.97 -32.03 13.30
CA LEU A 48 -5.36 -31.74 12.00
C LEU A 48 -5.23 -32.96 11.09
N SER A 49 -5.26 -34.20 11.64
CA SER A 49 -5.21 -35.41 10.84
C SER A 49 -6.48 -35.64 9.97
N THR A 50 -7.56 -34.96 10.30
CA THR A 50 -8.81 -34.99 9.52
C THR A 50 -8.77 -34.12 8.28
N VAL A 51 -7.78 -33.22 8.16
CA VAL A 51 -7.62 -32.34 7.00
C VAL A 51 -7.19 -33.17 5.79
N LYS A 52 -8.01 -33.14 4.75
CA LYS A 52 -7.72 -33.87 3.51
C LYS A 52 -6.56 -33.26 2.78
N THR A 53 -5.55 -34.06 2.49
CA THR A 53 -4.36 -33.66 1.75
C THR A 53 -4.13 -34.53 0.54
N MET A 54 -3.40 -34.02 -0.45
CA MET A 54 -2.97 -34.74 -1.65
C MET A 54 -1.56 -34.34 -2.00
N GLY A 55 -0.73 -35.30 -2.43
CA GLY A 55 0.62 -35.00 -2.92
C GLY A 55 0.59 -34.15 -4.19
N ALA A 56 1.52 -33.20 -4.32
CA ALA A 56 1.57 -32.28 -5.47
C ALA A 56 1.66 -32.99 -6.83
N GLN A 57 2.39 -34.12 -6.94
CA GLN A 57 2.50 -34.89 -8.17
C GLN A 57 1.16 -35.55 -8.56
N GLU A 58 0.46 -36.10 -7.59
CA GLU A 58 -0.87 -36.69 -7.80
C GLU A 58 -1.88 -35.62 -8.21
N ALA A 59 -1.88 -34.45 -7.53
CA ALA A 59 -2.74 -33.33 -7.85
C ALA A 59 -2.51 -32.83 -9.28
N LYS A 60 -1.24 -32.71 -9.72
CA LYS A 60 -0.90 -32.36 -11.11
C LYS A 60 -1.40 -33.39 -12.11
N ALA A 61 -1.18 -34.68 -11.83
CA ALA A 61 -1.63 -35.76 -12.71
C ALA A 61 -3.17 -35.79 -12.87
N LYS A 62 -3.89 -35.37 -11.85
CA LYS A 62 -5.36 -35.24 -11.85
C LYS A 62 -5.88 -33.90 -12.40
N GLY A 63 -5.01 -32.98 -12.82
CA GLY A 63 -5.42 -31.65 -13.28
C GLY A 63 -5.99 -30.76 -12.18
N LEU A 64 -5.72 -31.05 -10.90
CA LEU A 64 -6.19 -30.31 -9.74
C LEU A 64 -5.19 -29.24 -9.27
N TYR A 65 -3.99 -29.24 -9.81
CA TYR A 65 -2.93 -28.30 -9.47
C TYR A 65 -2.20 -27.84 -10.73
N GLU A 66 -2.21 -26.54 -10.97
CA GLU A 66 -1.53 -25.88 -12.07
C GLU A 66 -0.70 -24.71 -11.54
N ILE A 67 0.52 -24.53 -12.07
CA ILE A 67 1.32 -23.33 -11.81
C ILE A 67 0.99 -22.34 -12.92
N ILE A 68 0.31 -21.26 -12.57
CA ILE A 68 0.08 -20.13 -13.46
C ILE A 68 1.38 -19.31 -13.54
N GLY A 69 1.82 -18.96 -14.71
CA GLY A 69 3.09 -18.26 -14.91
C GLY A 69 2.90 -16.99 -15.73
N ALA A 70 3.80 -16.78 -16.68
CA ALA A 70 3.90 -15.57 -17.49
C ALA A 70 2.58 -15.07 -18.08
N ALA A 71 1.65 -15.96 -18.43
CA ALA A 71 0.35 -15.57 -18.98
C ALA A 71 -0.52 -14.73 -18.00
N ILE A 72 -0.34 -14.92 -16.70
CA ILE A 72 -1.01 -14.10 -15.68
C ILE A 72 -0.15 -12.88 -15.36
N ASP A 73 1.16 -13.05 -15.22
CA ASP A 73 2.10 -11.95 -14.97
C ASP A 73 2.00 -10.88 -16.06
N ASP A 74 1.90 -11.28 -17.33
CA ASP A 74 1.76 -10.36 -18.46
C ASP A 74 0.46 -9.52 -18.37
N LYS A 75 -0.65 -10.17 -18.00
CA LYS A 75 -1.92 -9.48 -17.78
C LYS A 75 -1.85 -8.51 -16.62
N TYR A 76 -1.23 -8.92 -15.51
CA TYR A 76 -1.06 -8.07 -14.34
C TYR A 76 -0.21 -6.84 -14.65
N ILE A 77 0.98 -7.03 -15.25
CA ILE A 77 1.86 -5.92 -15.63
C ILE A 77 1.17 -4.97 -16.62
N ALA A 78 0.40 -5.50 -17.56
CA ALA A 78 -0.38 -4.67 -18.48
C ALA A 78 -1.41 -3.80 -17.74
N GLN A 79 -2.07 -4.34 -16.71
CA GLN A 79 -3.01 -3.57 -15.87
C GLN A 79 -2.30 -2.50 -15.04
N VAL A 80 -1.15 -2.81 -14.45
CA VAL A 80 -0.32 -1.84 -13.72
C VAL A 80 0.09 -0.69 -14.64
N LYS A 81 0.61 -1.00 -15.83
CA LYS A 81 1.00 0.00 -16.84
C LYS A 81 -0.19 0.87 -17.31
N ALA A 82 -1.39 0.30 -17.35
CA ALA A 82 -2.60 1.04 -17.70
C ALA A 82 -2.99 2.10 -16.64
N GLN A 83 -2.43 2.05 -15.43
CA GLN A 83 -2.64 3.06 -14.40
C GLN A 83 -1.73 4.29 -14.58
N VAL A 84 -0.72 4.24 -15.44
CA VAL A 84 0.13 5.39 -15.79
C VAL A 84 -0.74 6.48 -16.41
N VAL A 85 -0.66 7.69 -15.88
CA VAL A 85 -1.52 8.81 -16.28
C VAL A 85 -0.82 9.80 -17.21
N ASN A 86 0.54 9.81 -17.20
CA ASN A 86 1.36 10.72 -18.02
C ASN A 86 2.66 10.04 -18.51
N GLN A 87 2.52 9.09 -19.44
CA GLN A 87 3.67 8.41 -20.04
C GLN A 87 4.68 9.39 -20.65
N GLY A 88 4.21 10.52 -21.20
CA GLY A 88 5.09 11.52 -21.78
C GLY A 88 6.11 12.14 -20.81
N ALA A 89 5.79 12.25 -19.52
CA ALA A 89 6.75 12.69 -18.51
C ALA A 89 7.86 11.65 -18.31
N ILE A 90 7.49 10.35 -18.30
CA ILE A 90 8.47 9.26 -18.23
C ILE A 90 9.38 9.30 -19.46
N ASP A 91 8.82 9.36 -20.67
CA ASP A 91 9.57 9.31 -21.93
C ASP A 91 10.64 10.42 -22.03
N ARG A 92 10.37 11.58 -21.44
CA ARG A 92 11.32 12.70 -21.43
C ARG A 92 12.38 12.61 -20.36
N MET A 93 12.12 11.89 -19.26
CA MET A 93 12.98 11.91 -18.06
C MET A 93 13.53 10.53 -17.65
N GLN A 94 13.16 9.46 -18.33
CA GLN A 94 13.50 8.07 -17.99
C GLN A 94 15.01 7.82 -17.80
N ASP A 95 15.85 8.51 -18.59
CA ASP A 95 17.31 8.43 -18.54
C ASP A 95 17.94 9.40 -17.53
N GLN A 96 17.13 10.19 -16.84
CA GLN A 96 17.59 11.20 -15.88
C GLN A 96 17.17 10.88 -14.45
N ILE A 97 16.27 9.93 -14.26
CA ILE A 97 15.83 9.45 -12.95
C ILE A 97 16.68 8.27 -12.52
N THR A 98 17.32 8.39 -11.37
CA THR A 98 18.06 7.29 -10.75
C THR A 98 17.27 6.73 -9.55
N ILE A 99 16.96 5.45 -9.60
CA ILE A 99 16.13 4.75 -8.63
C ILE A 99 16.96 3.67 -7.95
N VAL A 100 16.94 3.62 -6.63
CA VAL A 100 17.37 2.45 -5.86
C VAL A 100 16.13 1.72 -5.37
N TYR A 101 16.12 0.41 -5.51
CA TYR A 101 15.00 -0.44 -5.13
C TYR A 101 15.46 -1.61 -4.26
N THR A 102 14.69 -1.92 -3.21
CA THR A 102 14.82 -3.16 -2.45
C THR A 102 13.48 -3.87 -2.32
N PRO A 103 13.41 -5.17 -2.64
CA PRO A 103 12.24 -6.01 -2.37
C PRO A 103 12.19 -6.52 -0.93
N LEU A 104 13.14 -6.17 -0.07
CA LEU A 104 13.27 -6.70 1.30
C LEU A 104 13.13 -8.23 1.35
N HIS A 105 13.87 -8.93 0.49
CA HIS A 105 13.83 -10.39 0.32
C HIS A 105 12.46 -10.95 -0.13
N GLY A 106 11.58 -10.10 -0.65
CA GLY A 106 10.19 -10.44 -0.94
C GLY A 106 9.87 -10.67 -2.43
N THR A 107 8.59 -10.84 -2.69
CA THR A 107 8.03 -11.18 -4.01
C THR A 107 8.02 -10.01 -4.99
N GLY A 108 8.16 -8.79 -4.52
CA GLY A 108 8.16 -7.57 -5.35
C GLY A 108 9.33 -7.47 -6.33
N ASN A 109 10.42 -8.22 -6.13
CA ASN A 109 11.64 -8.14 -6.95
C ASN A 109 11.35 -8.19 -8.46
N ILE A 110 10.70 -9.25 -8.91
CA ILE A 110 10.46 -9.46 -10.35
C ILE A 110 9.45 -8.45 -10.91
N PRO A 111 8.24 -8.28 -10.36
CA PRO A 111 7.24 -7.39 -10.96
C PRO A 111 7.61 -5.91 -10.89
N ALA A 112 8.22 -5.42 -9.78
CA ALA A 112 8.63 -4.02 -9.68
C ALA A 112 9.71 -3.67 -10.70
N ARG A 113 10.74 -4.51 -10.83
CA ARG A 113 11.80 -4.32 -11.83
C ARG A 113 11.26 -4.39 -13.24
N ARG A 114 10.36 -5.34 -13.49
CA ARG A 114 9.73 -5.51 -14.80
C ARG A 114 8.93 -4.27 -15.18
N VAL A 115 8.08 -3.76 -14.30
CA VAL A 115 7.27 -2.59 -14.61
C VAL A 115 8.12 -1.35 -14.83
N MET A 116 9.13 -1.08 -13.99
CA MET A 116 10.03 0.05 -14.18
C MET A 116 10.77 -0.03 -15.52
N LYS A 117 11.28 -1.23 -15.88
CA LYS A 117 11.93 -1.46 -17.17
C LYS A 117 10.98 -1.26 -18.36
N GLU A 118 9.76 -1.81 -18.28
CA GLU A 118 8.77 -1.70 -19.37
C GLU A 118 8.19 -0.30 -19.52
N LEU A 119 8.26 0.53 -18.47
CA LEU A 119 7.94 1.96 -18.52
C LEU A 119 9.08 2.79 -19.11
N GLY A 120 10.30 2.25 -19.19
CA GLY A 120 11.45 2.88 -19.85
C GLY A 120 12.56 3.35 -18.91
N PHE A 121 12.43 3.22 -17.58
CA PHE A 121 13.48 3.65 -16.65
C PHE A 121 14.76 2.83 -16.82
N THR A 122 15.89 3.52 -17.08
CA THR A 122 17.19 2.90 -17.42
C THR A 122 18.13 2.80 -16.22
N HIS A 123 17.99 3.68 -15.22
CA HIS A 123 18.86 3.74 -14.04
C HIS A 123 18.15 3.21 -12.80
N VAL A 124 17.88 1.90 -12.79
CA VAL A 124 17.29 1.18 -11.65
C VAL A 124 18.33 0.26 -11.05
N TYR A 125 18.69 0.49 -9.78
CA TYR A 125 19.69 -0.26 -9.03
C TYR A 125 19.00 -1.01 -7.89
N VAL A 126 19.11 -2.34 -7.89
CA VAL A 126 18.57 -3.19 -6.83
C VAL A 126 19.61 -3.40 -5.75
N VAL A 127 19.20 -3.39 -4.48
CA VAL A 127 20.07 -3.70 -3.34
C VAL A 127 20.46 -5.18 -3.38
N PRO A 128 21.72 -5.54 -3.69
CA PRO A 128 22.06 -6.94 -3.98
C PRO A 128 21.86 -7.90 -2.80
N GLN A 129 22.05 -7.42 -1.57
CA GLN A 129 21.91 -8.23 -0.36
C GLN A 129 20.46 -8.55 -0.01
N GLN A 130 19.50 -7.80 -0.57
CA GLN A 130 18.06 -7.92 -0.31
C GLN A 130 17.27 -8.38 -1.54
N GLU A 131 17.96 -8.65 -2.66
CA GLU A 131 17.34 -8.95 -3.96
C GLU A 131 16.61 -10.31 -3.96
N LEU A 132 17.27 -11.35 -3.44
CA LEU A 132 16.74 -12.70 -3.50
C LEU A 132 15.76 -12.96 -2.35
N PRO A 133 14.68 -13.72 -2.62
CA PRO A 133 13.74 -14.14 -1.57
C PRO A 133 14.45 -14.94 -0.48
N ASP A 134 14.23 -14.54 0.78
CA ASP A 134 14.73 -15.23 1.95
C ASP A 134 13.77 -15.02 3.13
N GLY A 135 13.15 -16.10 3.59
CA GLY A 135 12.14 -16.05 4.66
C GLY A 135 12.72 -15.76 6.05
N ASP A 136 14.05 -15.83 6.21
CA ASP A 136 14.73 -15.49 7.47
C ASP A 136 15.12 -14.00 7.56
N PHE A 137 14.94 -13.23 6.47
CA PHE A 137 15.22 -11.79 6.37
C PHE A 137 16.59 -11.37 6.96
N PRO A 138 17.72 -11.94 6.52
CA PRO A 138 19.00 -11.88 7.21
C PRO A 138 19.63 -10.47 7.31
N THR A 139 19.06 -9.48 6.62
CA THR A 139 19.58 -8.11 6.58
C THR A 139 18.78 -7.12 7.44
N VAL A 140 17.68 -7.55 8.02
CA VAL A 140 16.77 -6.70 8.82
C VAL A 140 16.17 -7.50 9.97
N SER A 141 15.83 -6.84 11.07
CA SER A 141 15.14 -7.48 12.19
C SER A 141 13.70 -7.87 11.84
N TYR A 142 13.07 -7.11 10.96
CA TYR A 142 11.79 -7.41 10.32
C TYR A 142 11.65 -6.59 9.03
N PRO A 143 11.02 -7.14 7.99
CA PRO A 143 11.02 -6.56 6.64
C PRO A 143 9.93 -5.50 6.46
N ASN A 144 9.89 -4.51 7.35
CA ASN A 144 8.88 -3.45 7.33
C ASN A 144 9.41 -2.18 6.65
N PRO A 145 8.83 -1.72 5.53
CA PRO A 145 9.24 -0.50 4.85
C PRO A 145 8.91 0.80 5.63
N GLU A 146 8.29 0.71 6.80
CA GLU A 146 8.18 1.83 7.75
C GLU A 146 9.44 1.99 8.60
N ALA A 147 10.23 0.92 8.75
CA ALA A 147 11.41 0.91 9.60
C ALA A 147 12.61 1.52 8.89
N LYS A 148 13.32 2.44 9.56
CA LYS A 148 14.54 3.03 9.03
C LYS A 148 15.62 1.98 8.71
N GLU A 149 15.73 0.93 9.53
CA GLU A 149 16.65 -0.19 9.34
C GLU A 149 16.49 -0.84 7.96
N ALA A 150 15.25 -1.01 7.47
CA ALA A 150 14.96 -1.61 6.18
C ALA A 150 15.61 -0.86 5.00
N PHE A 151 15.90 0.43 5.17
CA PHE A 151 16.48 1.29 4.15
C PHE A 151 18.00 1.48 4.25
N GLU A 152 18.67 0.99 5.28
CA GLU A 152 20.10 1.30 5.49
C GLU A 152 20.98 0.92 4.29
N LEU A 153 20.81 -0.30 3.76
CA LEU A 153 21.53 -0.75 2.57
C LEU A 153 21.11 0.03 1.30
N GLY A 154 19.83 0.30 1.16
CA GLY A 154 19.29 1.11 0.05
C GLY A 154 19.82 2.54 0.06
N LEU A 155 19.87 3.18 1.23
CA LEU A 155 20.40 4.54 1.40
C LEU A 155 21.92 4.61 1.15
N ALA A 156 22.66 3.56 1.53
CA ALA A 156 24.09 3.47 1.21
C ALA A 156 24.31 3.41 -0.31
N LEU A 157 23.57 2.54 -1.00
CA LEU A 157 23.62 2.42 -2.46
C LEU A 157 23.13 3.72 -3.14
N ALA A 158 22.10 4.38 -2.60
CA ALA A 158 21.57 5.63 -3.14
C ALA A 158 22.60 6.76 -3.09
N LYS A 159 23.39 6.85 -2.01
CA LYS A 159 24.49 7.80 -1.91
C LYS A 159 25.57 7.52 -2.95
N GLU A 160 25.93 6.26 -3.16
CA GLU A 160 26.90 5.82 -4.19
C GLU A 160 26.42 6.20 -5.60
N LYS A 161 25.16 5.91 -5.92
CA LYS A 161 24.58 6.13 -7.25
C LYS A 161 24.03 7.54 -7.45
N ASN A 162 24.05 8.37 -6.41
CA ASN A 162 23.41 9.70 -6.42
C ASN A 162 21.93 9.63 -6.81
N ALA A 163 21.20 8.68 -6.23
CA ALA A 163 19.82 8.38 -6.60
C ALA A 163 18.85 9.52 -6.23
N ASP A 164 17.79 9.66 -7.01
CA ASP A 164 16.68 10.58 -6.74
C ASP A 164 15.75 10.03 -5.66
N LEU A 165 15.53 8.71 -5.68
CA LEU A 165 14.64 8.03 -4.74
C LEU A 165 15.13 6.62 -4.37
N VAL A 166 14.73 6.18 -3.19
CA VAL A 166 14.91 4.81 -2.70
C VAL A 166 13.53 4.24 -2.38
N LEU A 167 13.23 3.10 -2.98
CA LEU A 167 11.96 2.40 -2.86
C LEU A 167 12.16 1.07 -2.15
N ALA A 168 11.25 0.72 -1.24
CA ALA A 168 11.24 -0.58 -0.57
C ALA A 168 9.82 -1.15 -0.58
N THR A 169 9.64 -2.35 -1.12
CA THR A 169 8.39 -3.10 -0.95
C THR A 169 8.53 -4.08 0.21
N ASP A 170 7.45 -4.30 0.95
CA ASP A 170 7.40 -5.39 1.92
C ASP A 170 7.35 -6.77 1.22
N PRO A 171 7.52 -7.89 1.94
CA PRO A 171 7.67 -9.20 1.31
C PRO A 171 6.52 -9.67 0.43
N ASP A 172 5.27 -9.31 0.72
CA ASP A 172 4.11 -9.63 -0.12
C ASP A 172 3.75 -8.52 -1.12
N ALA A 173 4.58 -7.46 -1.17
CA ALA A 173 4.55 -6.38 -2.15
C ALA A 173 3.21 -5.62 -2.19
N ASP A 174 2.57 -5.44 -1.04
CA ASP A 174 1.36 -4.65 -0.90
C ASP A 174 1.62 -3.24 -0.33
N ARG A 175 2.81 -2.98 0.25
CA ARG A 175 3.24 -1.69 0.82
C ARG A 175 4.50 -1.17 0.13
N LEU A 176 4.58 0.15 0.00
CA LEU A 176 5.72 0.84 -0.59
C LEU A 176 6.26 1.93 0.33
N GLY A 177 7.44 1.71 0.91
CA GLY A 177 8.21 2.73 1.61
C GLY A 177 9.09 3.53 0.66
N VAL A 178 9.34 4.78 1.01
CA VAL A 178 9.99 5.75 0.10
C VAL A 178 10.92 6.69 0.86
N TYR A 179 12.14 6.83 0.36
CA TYR A 179 13.01 7.96 0.67
C TYR A 179 13.27 8.77 -0.59
N VAL A 180 13.22 10.09 -0.47
CA VAL A 180 13.43 11.02 -1.58
C VAL A 180 14.59 11.93 -1.27
N LYS A 181 15.34 12.33 -2.30
CA LYS A 181 16.47 13.26 -2.13
C LYS A 181 15.96 14.69 -1.98
N ASP A 182 16.37 15.36 -0.90
CA ASP A 182 16.29 16.80 -0.79
C ASP A 182 17.57 17.42 -1.37
N THR A 183 17.45 18.12 -2.48
CA THR A 183 18.60 18.73 -3.16
C THR A 183 19.17 19.94 -2.42
N LYS A 184 18.43 20.54 -1.49
CA LYS A 184 18.88 21.69 -0.69
C LYS A 184 19.80 21.26 0.44
N SER A 185 19.45 20.18 1.15
CA SER A 185 20.28 19.62 2.23
C SER A 185 21.24 18.54 1.75
N GLY A 186 20.98 17.90 0.62
CA GLY A 186 21.68 16.71 0.13
C GLY A 186 21.28 15.41 0.85
N GLU A 187 20.35 15.48 1.79
CA GLU A 187 19.91 14.35 2.60
C GLU A 187 18.76 13.57 1.91
N TYR A 188 18.57 12.34 2.34
CA TYR A 188 17.41 11.52 1.96
C TYR A 188 16.34 11.62 3.04
N ILE A 189 15.16 12.12 2.66
CA ILE A 189 14.01 12.34 3.55
C ILE A 189 13.04 11.18 3.42
N PRO A 190 12.64 10.51 4.53
CA PRO A 190 11.58 9.51 4.50
C PRO A 190 10.23 10.18 4.25
N LEU A 191 9.46 9.66 3.30
CA LEU A 191 8.05 9.98 3.21
C LEU A 191 7.27 8.94 4.04
N THR A 192 6.48 9.40 5.01
CA THR A 192 5.55 8.52 5.72
C THR A 192 4.47 8.01 4.76
N GLY A 193 3.75 6.93 5.13
CA GLY A 193 2.66 6.43 4.31
C GLY A 193 1.57 7.48 4.04
N ASN A 194 1.30 8.34 5.03
CA ASN A 194 0.42 9.51 4.86
C ASN A 194 0.97 10.49 3.83
N MET A 195 2.27 10.77 3.84
CA MET A 195 2.90 11.72 2.90
C MET A 195 2.96 11.12 1.49
N SER A 196 3.48 9.90 1.33
CA SER A 196 3.61 9.26 0.02
C SER A 196 2.25 8.99 -0.64
N GLY A 197 1.27 8.51 0.14
CA GLY A 197 -0.08 8.28 -0.35
C GLY A 197 -0.79 9.57 -0.76
N SER A 198 -0.67 10.65 0.06
CA SER A 198 -1.23 11.96 -0.30
C SER A 198 -0.58 12.55 -1.54
N LEU A 199 0.75 12.42 -1.68
CA LEU A 199 1.49 12.87 -2.85
C LEU A 199 1.06 12.13 -4.11
N LEU A 200 0.87 10.81 -4.03
CA LEU A 200 0.36 10.01 -5.14
C LEU A 200 -1.08 10.38 -5.49
N CYS A 201 -1.93 10.61 -4.49
CA CYS A 201 -3.31 11.07 -4.72
C CYS A 201 -3.33 12.41 -5.45
N GLU A 202 -2.56 13.41 -4.98
CA GLU A 202 -2.41 14.72 -5.64
C GLU A 202 -1.93 14.56 -7.08
N TYR A 203 -0.86 13.77 -7.28
CA TYR A 203 -0.29 13.54 -8.59
C TYR A 203 -1.32 12.93 -9.56
N VAL A 204 -1.94 11.81 -9.18
CA VAL A 204 -2.90 11.09 -10.02
C VAL A 204 -4.10 11.98 -10.36
N LEU A 205 -4.66 12.69 -9.38
CA LEU A 205 -5.81 13.56 -9.63
C LEU A 205 -5.44 14.77 -10.48
N SER A 206 -4.26 15.38 -10.27
CA SER A 206 -3.80 16.51 -11.08
C SER A 206 -3.64 16.14 -12.55
N GLN A 207 -3.05 14.96 -12.84
CA GLN A 207 -2.88 14.50 -14.21
C GLN A 207 -4.21 14.09 -14.87
N LYS A 208 -5.10 13.45 -14.10
CA LYS A 208 -6.47 13.14 -14.57
C LYS A 208 -7.25 14.43 -14.86
N GLN A 209 -7.13 15.46 -14.02
CA GLN A 209 -7.76 16.76 -14.27
C GLN A 209 -7.18 17.42 -15.52
N ALA A 210 -5.86 17.48 -15.67
CA ALA A 210 -5.20 18.06 -16.84
C ALA A 210 -5.60 17.39 -18.16
N SER A 211 -5.93 16.09 -18.11
CA SER A 211 -6.40 15.31 -19.28
C SER A 211 -7.93 15.25 -19.41
N GLY A 212 -8.69 15.96 -18.54
CA GLY A 212 -10.16 15.94 -18.58
C GLY A 212 -10.79 14.59 -18.19
N LYS A 213 -10.07 13.78 -17.39
CA LYS A 213 -10.47 12.40 -17.03
C LYS A 213 -10.99 12.26 -15.59
N ILE A 214 -11.30 13.35 -14.89
CA ILE A 214 -11.98 13.26 -13.60
C ILE A 214 -13.48 13.18 -13.85
N PRO A 215 -14.13 12.06 -13.52
CA PRO A 215 -15.57 11.93 -13.67
C PRO A 215 -16.30 12.75 -12.57
N ALA A 216 -17.54 13.13 -12.85
CA ALA A 216 -18.35 13.94 -11.92
C ALA A 216 -18.65 13.21 -10.60
N ASP A 217 -18.64 11.89 -10.60
CA ASP A 217 -18.85 11.00 -9.45
C ASP A 217 -17.55 10.35 -8.96
N GLY A 218 -16.40 10.98 -9.24
CA GLY A 218 -15.08 10.47 -8.84
C GLY A 218 -14.92 10.37 -7.33
N GLN A 219 -14.41 9.25 -6.85
CA GLN A 219 -14.24 8.98 -5.42
C GLN A 219 -12.78 8.69 -5.04
N VAL A 220 -12.36 9.27 -3.93
CA VAL A 220 -11.14 8.91 -3.19
C VAL A 220 -11.56 8.19 -1.91
N VAL A 221 -10.95 7.05 -1.62
CA VAL A 221 -11.31 6.22 -0.46
C VAL A 221 -10.12 6.12 0.49
N LYS A 222 -10.32 6.39 1.78
CA LYS A 222 -9.27 6.28 2.79
C LYS A 222 -9.77 5.57 4.06
N SER A 223 -8.83 5.05 4.86
CA SER A 223 -9.16 4.58 6.20
C SER A 223 -9.42 5.77 7.15
N ILE A 224 -10.23 5.55 8.19
CA ILE A 224 -10.56 6.56 9.21
C ILE A 224 -9.35 7.11 9.98
N VAL A 225 -8.22 6.39 9.96
CA VAL A 225 -6.97 6.79 10.64
C VAL A 225 -5.96 7.43 9.68
N THR A 226 -6.29 7.50 8.39
CA THR A 226 -5.46 8.16 7.37
C THR A 226 -5.58 9.68 7.45
N THR A 227 -4.51 10.38 7.12
CA THR A 227 -4.40 11.84 7.19
C THR A 227 -5.54 12.59 6.52
N ASN A 228 -5.94 13.73 7.10
CA ASN A 228 -6.91 14.63 6.49
C ASN A 228 -6.31 15.52 5.36
N LEU A 229 -5.02 15.40 5.06
CA LEU A 229 -4.45 16.03 3.87
C LEU A 229 -5.13 15.52 2.59
N VAL A 230 -5.47 14.22 2.55
CA VAL A 230 -6.19 13.61 1.42
C VAL A 230 -7.59 14.19 1.24
N ASP A 231 -8.25 14.62 2.32
CA ASP A 231 -9.56 15.28 2.25
C ASP A 231 -9.46 16.62 1.48
N ALA A 232 -8.40 17.39 1.81
CA ALA A 232 -8.14 18.66 1.12
C ALA A 232 -7.79 18.44 -0.36
N VAL A 233 -7.01 17.39 -0.67
CA VAL A 233 -6.68 16.99 -2.05
C VAL A 233 -7.95 16.60 -2.81
N ALA A 234 -8.74 15.65 -2.31
CA ALA A 234 -9.96 15.19 -2.96
C ALA A 234 -10.93 16.37 -3.25
N LYS A 235 -11.13 17.21 -2.25
CA LYS A 235 -11.96 18.42 -2.37
C LYS A 235 -11.47 19.38 -3.46
N ASN A 236 -10.15 19.58 -3.57
CA ASN A 236 -9.58 20.48 -4.60
C ASN A 236 -9.87 19.99 -6.02
N TYR A 237 -9.95 18.68 -6.23
CA TYR A 237 -10.25 18.09 -7.52
C TYR A 237 -11.72 17.74 -7.74
N GLY A 238 -12.60 18.11 -6.80
CA GLY A 238 -14.04 17.84 -6.88
C GLY A 238 -14.39 16.36 -6.73
N ALA A 239 -13.49 15.55 -6.19
CA ALA A 239 -13.75 14.14 -5.91
C ALA A 239 -14.45 14.00 -4.54
N GLU A 240 -15.40 13.06 -4.45
CA GLU A 240 -16.03 12.68 -3.20
C GLU A 240 -15.03 11.89 -2.34
N LEU A 241 -14.91 12.25 -1.05
CA LEU A 241 -14.10 11.49 -0.10
C LEU A 241 -14.99 10.46 0.62
N ILE A 242 -14.56 9.21 0.59
CA ILE A 242 -15.21 8.12 1.34
C ILE A 242 -14.26 7.65 2.44
N GLU A 243 -14.69 7.72 3.68
CA GLU A 243 -14.00 7.15 4.83
C GLU A 243 -14.51 5.73 5.11
N VAL A 244 -13.60 4.80 5.31
CA VAL A 244 -13.90 3.40 5.66
C VAL A 244 -13.12 2.96 6.89
N LEU A 245 -13.52 1.87 7.52
CA LEU A 245 -12.77 1.28 8.63
C LEU A 245 -11.36 0.88 8.20
N THR A 246 -10.45 0.75 9.17
CA THR A 246 -9.08 0.28 8.95
C THR A 246 -9.06 -1.13 8.37
N GLY A 247 -8.23 -1.33 7.36
CA GLY A 247 -8.09 -2.56 6.58
C GLY A 247 -8.56 -2.38 5.15
N PHE A 248 -7.67 -2.62 4.20
CA PHE A 248 -7.92 -2.36 2.77
C PHE A 248 -9.12 -3.13 2.21
N LYS A 249 -9.52 -4.23 2.86
CA LYS A 249 -10.77 -4.96 2.55
C LYS A 249 -12.01 -4.07 2.50
N TRP A 250 -12.03 -2.99 3.29
CA TRP A 250 -13.14 -2.04 3.30
C TRP A 250 -13.10 -1.09 2.09
N ILE A 251 -11.89 -0.75 1.64
CA ILE A 251 -11.69 -0.02 0.37
C ILE A 251 -12.14 -0.92 -0.79
N GLY A 252 -11.70 -2.19 -0.80
CA GLY A 252 -12.16 -3.18 -1.79
C GLY A 252 -13.67 -3.36 -1.79
N LYS A 253 -14.31 -3.39 -0.61
CA LYS A 253 -15.77 -3.45 -0.49
C LYS A 253 -16.46 -2.21 -1.06
N GLN A 254 -15.88 -1.01 -0.89
CA GLN A 254 -16.42 0.21 -1.49
C GLN A 254 -16.35 0.16 -3.02
N VAL A 255 -15.25 -0.37 -3.58
CA VAL A 255 -15.14 -0.58 -5.04
C VAL A 255 -16.23 -1.53 -5.54
N LEU A 256 -16.43 -2.66 -4.86
CA LEU A 256 -17.50 -3.61 -5.21
C LEU A 256 -18.88 -2.96 -5.14
N LYS A 257 -19.15 -2.17 -4.10
CA LYS A 257 -20.41 -1.44 -3.94
C LYS A 257 -20.65 -0.49 -5.11
N ASN A 258 -19.64 0.27 -5.51
CA ASN A 258 -19.73 1.17 -6.66
C ASN A 258 -20.12 0.44 -7.95
N GLU A 259 -19.51 -0.72 -8.19
CA GLU A 259 -19.82 -1.56 -9.35
C GLU A 259 -21.25 -2.11 -9.32
N GLN A 260 -21.68 -2.59 -8.15
CA GLN A 260 -23.04 -3.16 -7.99
C GLN A 260 -24.14 -2.09 -8.13
N GLU A 261 -23.88 -0.89 -7.62
CA GLU A 261 -24.83 0.22 -7.68
C GLU A 261 -24.75 1.00 -9.01
N GLY A 262 -23.68 0.77 -9.80
CA GLY A 262 -23.42 1.54 -11.02
C GLY A 262 -23.24 3.04 -10.73
N LYS A 263 -22.68 3.38 -9.57
CA LYS A 263 -22.57 4.74 -9.06
C LYS A 263 -21.27 4.92 -8.25
N GLY A 264 -20.58 6.03 -8.48
CA GLY A 264 -19.28 6.32 -7.88
C GLY A 264 -18.14 5.70 -8.68
N THR A 265 -17.24 6.53 -9.17
CA THR A 265 -16.05 6.09 -9.93
C THR A 265 -14.83 6.13 -9.02
N TYR A 266 -14.28 4.98 -8.68
CA TYR A 266 -13.06 4.90 -7.87
C TYR A 266 -11.85 5.48 -8.61
N LEU A 267 -11.16 6.43 -7.97
CA LEU A 267 -9.98 7.11 -8.52
C LEU A 267 -8.68 6.68 -7.82
N PHE A 268 -8.74 6.60 -6.49
CA PHE A 268 -7.59 6.31 -5.64
C PHE A 268 -8.05 5.84 -4.26
N GLY A 269 -7.31 4.93 -3.65
CA GLY A 269 -7.53 4.54 -2.25
C GLY A 269 -6.24 4.33 -1.51
N MET A 270 -6.21 4.66 -0.21
CA MET A 270 -5.01 4.54 0.61
C MET A 270 -5.27 4.28 2.08
N GLU A 271 -4.27 3.71 2.71
CA GLU A 271 -4.09 3.61 4.16
C GLU A 271 -2.77 4.27 4.57
N GLU A 272 -2.73 4.80 5.79
CA GLU A 272 -1.54 5.44 6.39
C GLU A 272 -0.34 4.49 6.49
N SER A 273 -0.61 3.19 6.50
CA SER A 273 0.38 2.11 6.62
C SER A 273 1.05 1.74 5.29
N TYR A 274 1.35 2.75 4.46
CA TYR A 274 2.13 2.62 3.21
C TYR A 274 1.45 1.85 2.08
N GLY A 275 0.16 1.58 2.19
CA GLY A 275 -0.61 0.87 1.17
C GLY A 275 -1.54 1.78 0.37
N CYS A 276 -1.52 1.65 -0.95
CA CYS A 276 -2.48 2.31 -1.81
C CYS A 276 -2.84 1.44 -3.02
N LEU A 277 -3.91 1.84 -3.73
CA LEU A 277 -4.33 1.23 -4.97
C LEU A 277 -4.80 2.31 -5.94
N ILE A 278 -4.32 2.22 -7.19
CA ILE A 278 -4.73 3.07 -8.30
C ILE A 278 -5.54 2.20 -9.26
N GLY A 279 -6.78 2.61 -9.57
CA GLY A 279 -7.68 1.82 -10.41
C GLY A 279 -8.32 0.63 -9.68
N THR A 280 -9.03 -0.22 -10.44
CA THR A 280 -9.90 -1.28 -9.88
C THR A 280 -9.55 -2.68 -10.38
N TYR A 281 -8.38 -2.86 -11.01
CA TYR A 281 -7.91 -4.15 -11.52
C TYR A 281 -7.54 -5.15 -10.40
N ALA A 282 -7.28 -4.65 -9.21
CA ALA A 282 -7.08 -5.39 -7.96
C ALA A 282 -8.03 -4.86 -6.88
N ARG A 283 -8.14 -5.57 -5.75
CA ARG A 283 -9.04 -5.21 -4.63
C ARG A 283 -8.29 -5.12 -3.30
N ASP A 284 -6.97 -5.11 -3.35
CA ASP A 284 -6.08 -4.89 -2.23
C ASP A 284 -5.00 -3.92 -2.64
N LYS A 285 -4.22 -3.46 -1.69
CA LYS A 285 -3.04 -2.61 -1.90
C LYS A 285 -2.10 -3.23 -2.92
N ASP A 286 -1.47 -2.40 -3.74
CA ASP A 286 -0.51 -2.86 -4.74
C ASP A 286 0.71 -1.94 -4.79
N ALA A 287 1.81 -2.41 -4.18
CA ALA A 287 3.07 -1.67 -4.17
C ALA A 287 3.71 -1.57 -5.57
N ILE A 288 3.37 -2.44 -6.50
CA ILE A 288 3.92 -2.40 -7.86
C ILE A 288 3.32 -1.25 -8.66
N SER A 289 2.00 -1.04 -8.54
CA SER A 289 1.36 0.13 -9.14
C SER A 289 1.76 1.42 -8.45
N ALA A 290 1.93 1.39 -7.13
CA ALA A 290 2.46 2.53 -6.36
C ALA A 290 3.89 2.87 -6.80
N THR A 291 4.76 1.87 -7.03
CA THR A 291 6.11 2.04 -7.57
C THR A 291 6.07 2.72 -8.94
N ALA A 292 5.24 2.21 -9.86
CA ALA A 292 5.09 2.80 -11.19
C ALA A 292 4.67 4.28 -11.12
N ALA A 293 3.62 4.57 -10.35
CA ALA A 293 3.08 5.93 -10.20
C ALA A 293 4.06 6.88 -9.49
N LEU A 294 4.83 6.39 -8.51
CA LEU A 294 5.81 7.23 -7.82
C LEU A 294 7.01 7.56 -8.71
N CYS A 295 7.50 6.60 -9.50
CA CYS A 295 8.53 6.84 -10.50
C CYS A 295 8.04 7.81 -11.60
N GLU A 296 6.81 7.69 -12.04
CA GLU A 296 6.15 8.61 -12.96
C GLU A 296 6.06 10.02 -12.36
N ALA A 297 5.61 10.16 -11.11
CA ALA A 297 5.54 11.43 -10.40
C ALA A 297 6.94 12.05 -10.26
N ALA A 298 7.96 11.25 -9.93
CA ALA A 298 9.35 11.72 -9.86
C ALA A 298 9.84 12.27 -11.21
N ALA A 299 9.52 11.59 -12.31
CA ALA A 299 9.85 12.08 -13.66
C ALA A 299 9.14 13.41 -13.97
N TYR A 300 7.83 13.49 -13.68
CA TYR A 300 7.04 14.70 -13.88
C TYR A 300 7.56 15.92 -13.08
N TYR A 301 7.88 15.74 -11.80
CA TYR A 301 8.38 16.82 -10.97
C TYR A 301 9.83 17.19 -11.33
N LYS A 302 10.67 16.22 -11.68
CA LYS A 302 12.04 16.47 -12.11
C LYS A 302 12.10 17.26 -13.42
N GLU A 303 11.20 17.02 -14.37
CA GLU A 303 11.05 17.86 -15.57
C GLU A 303 10.78 19.32 -15.24
N LYS A 304 10.15 19.59 -14.10
CA LYS A 304 9.91 20.94 -13.58
C LYS A 304 11.05 21.50 -12.71
N GLY A 305 12.14 20.76 -12.58
CA GLY A 305 13.26 21.13 -11.71
C GLY A 305 13.01 20.90 -10.21
N MET A 306 12.06 20.03 -9.87
CA MET A 306 11.62 19.73 -8.51
C MET A 306 11.94 18.28 -8.15
N THR A 307 12.14 18.03 -6.86
CA THR A 307 12.13 16.69 -6.28
C THR A 307 10.72 16.32 -5.79
N LEU A 308 10.50 15.04 -5.41
CA LEU A 308 9.26 14.66 -4.72
C LEU A 308 9.14 15.33 -3.33
N TRP A 309 10.27 15.69 -2.70
CA TRP A 309 10.25 16.49 -1.47
C TRP A 309 9.75 17.91 -1.72
N ASP A 310 10.22 18.56 -2.78
CA ASP A 310 9.71 19.88 -3.16
C ASP A 310 8.22 19.84 -3.47
N ALA A 311 7.74 18.78 -4.14
CA ALA A 311 6.31 18.57 -4.41
C ALA A 311 5.50 18.39 -3.12
N MET A 312 6.05 17.69 -2.11
CA MET A 312 5.41 17.55 -0.80
C MET A 312 5.32 18.90 -0.08
N VAL A 313 6.37 19.73 -0.16
CA VAL A 313 6.38 21.09 0.40
C VAL A 313 5.33 21.97 -0.29
N GLU A 314 5.24 21.94 -1.63
CA GLU A 314 4.18 22.64 -2.38
C GLU A 314 2.76 22.21 -1.92
N MET A 315 2.55 20.94 -1.64
CA MET A 315 1.27 20.47 -1.12
C MET A 315 0.95 21.10 0.24
N TYR A 316 1.94 21.20 1.13
CA TYR A 316 1.76 21.88 2.41
C TYR A 316 1.47 23.38 2.26
N GLU A 317 2.13 24.05 1.31
CA GLU A 317 1.84 25.44 0.99
C GLU A 317 0.42 25.62 0.44
N LYS A 318 -0.01 24.68 -0.40
CA LYS A 318 -1.34 24.71 -1.05
C LYS A 318 -2.49 24.36 -0.11
N TYR A 319 -2.33 23.35 0.73
CA TYR A 319 -3.40 22.75 1.53
C TYR A 319 -3.32 23.03 3.03
N GLY A 320 -2.18 23.58 3.50
CA GLY A 320 -1.83 23.68 4.90
C GLY A 320 -0.92 22.55 5.37
N TYR A 321 -0.26 22.76 6.50
CA TYR A 321 0.66 21.79 7.07
C TYR A 321 -0.09 20.76 7.90
N TYR A 322 0.00 19.50 7.47
CA TYR A 322 -0.53 18.34 8.19
C TYR A 322 0.63 17.56 8.80
N LYS A 323 0.60 17.38 10.11
CA LYS A 323 1.56 16.56 10.84
C LYS A 323 0.80 15.42 11.50
N ASP A 324 1.04 14.22 10.99
CA ASP A 324 0.50 12.98 11.55
C ASP A 324 1.63 12.25 12.28
N GLU A 325 1.31 11.69 13.44
CA GLU A 325 2.25 10.91 14.25
C GLU A 325 1.54 9.70 14.84
N VAL A 326 2.17 8.54 14.76
CA VAL A 326 1.67 7.30 15.35
C VAL A 326 2.54 6.92 16.54
N LYS A 327 1.91 6.73 17.70
CA LYS A 327 2.56 6.16 18.87
C LYS A 327 1.97 4.79 19.17
N SER A 328 2.77 3.75 18.93
CA SER A 328 2.37 2.36 19.16
C SER A 328 2.71 1.94 20.58
N ILE A 329 1.76 1.28 21.24
CA ILE A 329 1.95 0.62 22.53
C ILE A 329 1.65 -0.87 22.35
N GLY A 330 2.69 -1.70 22.32
CA GLY A 330 2.55 -3.15 22.14
C GLY A 330 2.27 -3.85 23.47
N LEU A 331 1.18 -4.59 23.55
CA LEU A 331 0.85 -5.48 24.68
C LEU A 331 0.80 -6.92 24.14
N LYS A 332 1.59 -7.82 24.73
CA LYS A 332 1.76 -9.19 24.22
C LYS A 332 0.78 -10.18 24.85
N GLY A 333 0.44 -11.23 24.08
CA GLY A 333 -0.35 -12.39 24.54
C GLY A 333 -1.83 -12.08 24.76
N ILE A 334 -2.55 -13.08 25.27
CA ILE A 334 -4.02 -13.01 25.52
C ILE A 334 -4.36 -11.93 26.55
N GLU A 335 -3.52 -11.76 27.58
CA GLU A 335 -3.70 -10.71 28.59
C GLU A 335 -3.53 -9.32 28.00
N GLY A 336 -2.57 -9.15 27.07
CA GLY A 336 -2.39 -7.89 26.33
C GLY A 336 -3.61 -7.54 25.48
N LEU A 337 -4.18 -8.51 24.79
CA LEU A 337 -5.40 -8.32 24.01
C LEU A 337 -6.59 -7.91 24.89
N ALA A 338 -6.79 -8.59 26.01
CA ALA A 338 -7.82 -8.23 26.99
C ALA A 338 -7.64 -6.81 27.53
N LYS A 339 -6.38 -6.41 27.81
CA LYS A 339 -6.08 -5.05 28.30
C LYS A 339 -6.37 -3.98 27.26
N ILE A 340 -6.09 -4.24 25.98
CA ILE A 340 -6.45 -3.31 24.88
C ILE A 340 -7.97 -3.13 24.84
N GLN A 341 -8.74 -4.20 24.94
CA GLN A 341 -10.21 -4.13 24.96
C GLN A 341 -10.71 -3.32 26.17
N GLU A 342 -10.16 -3.57 27.37
CA GLU A 342 -10.51 -2.81 28.59
C GLU A 342 -10.25 -1.30 28.42
N ILE A 343 -9.10 -0.94 27.84
CA ILE A 343 -8.77 0.47 27.56
C ILE A 343 -9.81 1.11 26.63
N MET A 344 -10.19 0.43 25.57
CA MET A 344 -11.19 0.93 24.62
C MET A 344 -12.58 1.10 25.26
N GLU A 345 -13.03 0.14 26.06
CA GLU A 345 -14.30 0.23 26.78
C GLU A 345 -14.27 1.35 27.85
N TYR A 346 -13.14 1.55 28.51
CA TYR A 346 -12.95 2.67 29.43
C TYR A 346 -13.15 4.02 28.74
N PHE A 347 -12.53 4.26 27.58
CA PHE A 347 -12.69 5.52 26.85
C PHE A 347 -14.12 5.72 26.31
N ARG A 348 -14.83 4.66 25.96
CA ARG A 348 -16.25 4.73 25.59
C ARG A 348 -17.11 5.18 26.76
N ALA A 349 -16.87 4.59 27.94
CA ALA A 349 -17.62 4.94 29.15
C ALA A 349 -17.22 6.30 29.75
N HIS A 350 -15.99 6.76 29.52
CA HIS A 350 -15.40 7.94 30.11
C HIS A 350 -14.77 8.83 29.04
N THR A 351 -15.59 9.31 28.13
CA THR A 351 -15.13 10.22 27.06
C THR A 351 -14.51 11.48 27.66
N PRO A 352 -13.20 11.76 27.39
CA PRO A 352 -12.56 12.94 27.94
C PRO A 352 -13.11 14.22 27.31
N SER A 353 -13.29 15.27 28.12
CA SER A 353 -13.62 16.60 27.63
C SER A 353 -12.40 17.41 27.16
N ASP A 354 -11.22 16.97 27.59
CA ASP A 354 -9.91 17.54 27.24
C ASP A 354 -8.92 16.42 26.96
N PHE A 355 -8.06 16.60 25.96
CA PHE A 355 -6.99 15.66 25.63
C PHE A 355 -5.68 16.44 25.44
N ALA A 356 -4.70 16.17 26.30
CA ALA A 356 -3.39 16.83 26.31
C ALA A 356 -3.45 18.38 26.28
N GLY A 357 -4.38 18.98 27.02
CA GLY A 357 -4.59 20.42 27.08
C GLY A 357 -5.44 21.01 25.96
N HIS A 358 -6.00 20.17 25.10
CA HIS A 358 -6.88 20.59 24.01
C HIS A 358 -8.31 20.11 24.26
N LYS A 359 -9.26 21.04 24.13
CA LYS A 359 -10.69 20.72 24.26
C LYS A 359 -11.12 19.73 23.19
N VAL A 360 -11.77 18.63 23.59
CA VAL A 360 -12.41 17.68 22.67
C VAL A 360 -13.64 18.31 22.06
N LEU A 361 -13.68 18.43 20.73
CA LEU A 361 -14.79 19.04 20.00
C LEU A 361 -15.79 18.00 19.52
N ALA A 362 -15.34 16.79 19.19
CA ALA A 362 -16.20 15.70 18.75
C ALA A 362 -15.53 14.36 19.05
N VAL A 363 -16.34 13.34 19.24
CA VAL A 363 -15.92 11.93 19.36
C VAL A 363 -16.76 11.11 18.39
N ARG A 364 -16.11 10.21 17.66
CA ARG A 364 -16.76 9.22 16.80
C ARG A 364 -16.44 7.83 17.32
N ASP A 365 -17.42 7.00 17.58
CA ASP A 365 -17.23 5.61 18.01
C ASP A 365 -17.68 4.66 16.90
N TYR A 366 -16.76 4.28 16.05
CA TYR A 366 -16.99 3.39 14.91
C TYR A 366 -17.39 1.94 15.27
N LYS A 367 -17.46 1.59 16.57
CA LYS A 367 -18.06 0.35 17.02
C LYS A 367 -19.57 0.48 17.21
N ALA A 368 -20.03 1.71 17.51
CA ALA A 368 -21.43 2.00 17.77
C ALA A 368 -22.21 2.37 16.49
N ASP A 369 -21.50 2.85 15.49
CA ASP A 369 -22.03 3.23 14.19
C ASP A 369 -22.02 2.03 13.22
#